data_8cf98b219ad375ec423dd961fe2f039a
#
_entry.id   8cf98b219ad375ec423dd961fe2f039a
#
_cell.length_a   1.000
_cell.length_b   1.000
_cell.length_c   1.000
_cell.angle_alpha   90.00
_cell.angle_beta   90.00
_cell.angle_gamma   90.00
#
_symmetry.space_group_name_H-M   'P 1'
#
loop_
_entity.id
_entity.type
_entity.pdbx_description
1 polymer ?
#
loop_
_entity_poly.entity_id
_entity_poly.type
_entity_poly.pdbx_seq_one_letter_code
_entity_poly.pdbx_strand_id
1 'polypeptide(L)'
;MSVARGTVVSPWARLGSILGRIVSNYLLRRLVKAFFTIFFVTSLTFFVIRLMPSNPVEIYIQQLISQYGMAYDEARNQASALFAIDLNAPLHEQYFDYLAHLSRGDLGKSLVSVGTPVVKIILKFLPWTIFSVGTALLISFTLGIALGMLMAYKRDSILDNVLTTFGSIMSSVPNYLVAIIIVVLAGVQWHWFSVSAVRGSLSPGVQPGLSWVFIKDIFFHAALPIFTYVITTIGGWMLTMKSSTISTLEEDYVTVARARGLSDTRITTSYVGRNASLPLFTQLAISTGFIVGGSVLIEFVFVYQGIGLQLLASVNSRDYSVMQGIFLIITTAVVMANLLADFLYSRLDPRIRITGGE
;
A
#
# COMPACT_ATOMS: atom_id res chain seq x y z
N MET A 1 35.44 -17.67 -55.02
CA MET A 1 34.42 -16.68 -54.60
C MET A 1 33.29 -17.42 -53.93
N SER A 2 33.29 -17.43 -52.59
CA SER A 2 32.26 -18.05 -51.77
C SER A 2 31.31 -16.94 -51.31
N VAL A 3 30.10 -16.94 -51.86
CA VAL A 3 29.03 -15.99 -51.45
C VAL A 3 28.45 -16.46 -50.13
N ALA A 4 28.72 -15.70 -49.06
CA ALA A 4 28.14 -15.92 -47.76
C ALA A 4 26.60 -15.68 -47.85
N ARG A 5 25.81 -16.74 -47.78
CA ARG A 5 24.35 -16.68 -47.62
C ARG A 5 24.04 -16.12 -46.25
N GLY A 6 23.66 -14.83 -46.19
CA GLY A 6 23.06 -14.24 -45.03
C GLY A 6 21.77 -14.97 -44.64
N THR A 7 21.78 -15.73 -43.58
CA THR A 7 20.60 -16.38 -43.04
C THR A 7 19.63 -15.32 -42.48
N VAL A 8 18.57 -15.05 -43.22
CA VAL A 8 17.44 -14.22 -42.74
C VAL A 8 16.78 -14.98 -41.60
N VAL A 9 17.10 -14.59 -40.39
CA VAL A 9 16.47 -15.16 -39.17
C VAL A 9 14.99 -14.81 -39.21
N SER A 10 14.13 -15.84 -39.26
CA SER A 10 12.69 -15.64 -39.32
C SER A 10 12.18 -14.82 -38.13
N PRO A 11 11.11 -14.00 -38.26
CA PRO A 11 10.52 -13.22 -37.16
C PRO A 11 10.16 -14.10 -35.96
N TRP A 12 9.73 -15.33 -36.21
CA TRP A 12 9.38 -16.32 -35.16
C TRP A 12 10.60 -16.82 -34.36
N ALA A 13 11.77 -16.97 -35.04
CA ALA A 13 13.01 -17.34 -34.35
C ALA A 13 13.55 -16.19 -33.49
N ARG A 14 13.33 -14.92 -33.87
CA ARG A 14 13.66 -13.76 -33.05
C ARG A 14 12.73 -13.66 -31.85
N LEU A 15 11.42 -13.86 -32.03
CA LEU A 15 10.45 -13.93 -30.94
C LEU A 15 10.79 -15.06 -29.93
N GLY A 16 11.13 -16.25 -30.42
CA GLY A 16 11.55 -17.36 -29.59
C GLY A 16 12.81 -17.07 -28.77
N SER A 17 13.80 -16.38 -29.35
CA SER A 17 15.02 -15.99 -28.66
C SER A 17 14.80 -14.89 -27.62
N ILE A 18 13.87 -13.95 -27.86
CA ILE A 18 13.47 -12.91 -26.90
C ILE A 18 12.71 -13.55 -25.74
N LEU A 19 11.74 -14.42 -26.02
CA LEU A 19 11.00 -15.17 -24.99
C LEU A 19 11.94 -16.04 -24.16
N GLY A 20 12.89 -16.74 -24.79
CA GLY A 20 13.92 -17.52 -24.08
C GLY A 20 14.78 -16.66 -23.15
N ARG A 21 15.18 -15.45 -23.57
CA ARG A 21 15.91 -14.51 -22.70
C ARG A 21 15.07 -13.97 -21.54
N ILE A 22 13.78 -13.72 -21.78
CA ILE A 22 12.84 -13.28 -20.73
C ILE A 22 12.66 -14.39 -19.68
N VAL A 23 12.49 -15.64 -20.15
CA VAL A 23 12.28 -16.80 -19.25
C VAL A 23 13.55 -17.14 -18.47
N SER A 24 14.74 -17.03 -19.09
CA SER A 24 16.02 -17.33 -18.45
C SER A 24 16.52 -16.23 -17.50
N ASN A 25 16.11 -14.97 -17.71
CA ASN A 25 16.54 -13.86 -16.88
C ASN A 25 15.49 -13.57 -15.78
N TYR A 26 15.85 -13.91 -14.55
CA TYR A 26 15.00 -13.74 -13.36
C TYR A 26 14.44 -12.31 -13.20
N LEU A 27 15.31 -11.29 -13.36
CA LEU A 27 14.90 -9.88 -13.24
C LEU A 27 13.96 -9.47 -14.38
N LEU A 28 14.27 -9.85 -15.61
CA LEU A 28 13.45 -9.51 -16.77
C LEU A 28 12.06 -10.14 -16.67
N ARG A 29 11.97 -11.39 -16.25
CA ARG A 29 10.69 -12.08 -15.98
C ARG A 29 9.85 -11.34 -14.94
N ARG A 30 10.47 -10.83 -13.86
CA ARG A 30 9.76 -10.08 -12.82
C ARG A 30 9.29 -8.71 -13.30
N LEU A 31 10.12 -7.99 -14.05
CA LEU A 31 9.72 -6.70 -14.65
C LEU A 31 8.55 -6.87 -15.62
N VAL A 32 8.59 -7.92 -16.45
CA VAL A 32 7.49 -8.25 -17.36
C VAL A 32 6.21 -8.57 -16.57
N LYS A 33 6.30 -9.39 -15.52
CA LYS A 33 5.14 -9.66 -14.63
C LYS A 33 4.60 -8.39 -13.98
N ALA A 34 5.48 -7.53 -13.47
CA ALA A 34 5.12 -6.26 -12.86
C ALA A 34 4.36 -5.36 -13.85
N PHE A 35 4.89 -5.22 -15.06
CA PHE A 35 4.24 -4.46 -16.13
C PHE A 35 2.85 -5.02 -16.46
N PHE A 36 2.74 -6.33 -16.66
CA PHE A 36 1.44 -6.95 -16.95
C PHE A 36 0.45 -6.83 -15.80
N THR A 37 0.92 -6.90 -14.55
CA THR A 37 0.05 -6.72 -13.38
C THR A 37 -0.49 -5.29 -13.33
N ILE A 38 0.37 -4.28 -13.47
CA ILE A 38 -0.06 -2.88 -13.50
C ILE A 38 -1.01 -2.64 -14.67
N PHE A 39 -0.66 -3.10 -15.86
CA PHE A 39 -1.49 -2.96 -17.05
C PHE A 39 -2.86 -3.62 -16.88
N PHE A 40 -2.90 -4.86 -16.38
CA PHE A 40 -4.14 -5.59 -16.17
C PHE A 40 -5.04 -4.91 -15.14
N VAL A 41 -4.48 -4.54 -13.97
CA VAL A 41 -5.26 -3.87 -12.92
C VAL A 41 -5.76 -2.51 -13.39
N THR A 42 -4.94 -1.74 -14.12
CA THR A 42 -5.31 -0.45 -14.67
C THR A 42 -6.45 -0.59 -15.69
N SER A 43 -6.35 -1.58 -16.59
CA SER A 43 -7.40 -1.87 -17.57
C SER A 43 -8.69 -2.34 -16.90
N LEU A 44 -8.58 -3.27 -15.95
CA LEU A 44 -9.73 -3.76 -15.19
C LEU A 44 -10.43 -2.62 -14.45
N THR A 45 -9.67 -1.77 -13.78
CA THR A 45 -10.20 -0.61 -13.05
C THR A 45 -10.92 0.36 -13.99
N PHE A 46 -10.36 0.61 -15.18
CA PHE A 46 -11.00 1.44 -16.20
C PHE A 46 -12.39 0.89 -16.58
N PHE A 47 -12.47 -0.39 -16.93
CA PHE A 47 -13.75 -1.00 -17.34
C PHE A 47 -14.75 -1.10 -16.18
N VAL A 48 -14.31 -1.54 -14.99
CA VAL A 48 -15.20 -1.64 -13.81
C VAL A 48 -15.82 -0.29 -13.47
N ILE A 49 -15.03 0.78 -13.47
CA ILE A 49 -15.51 2.12 -13.16
C ILE A 49 -16.52 2.61 -14.22
N ARG A 50 -16.27 2.29 -15.51
CA ARG A 50 -17.19 2.66 -16.60
C ARG A 50 -18.50 1.87 -16.61
N LEU A 51 -18.50 0.67 -16.01
CA LEU A 51 -19.72 -0.14 -15.83
C LEU A 51 -20.57 0.29 -14.63
N MET A 52 -20.07 1.18 -13.77
CA MET A 52 -20.85 1.69 -12.64
C MET A 52 -22.07 2.48 -13.12
N PRO A 53 -23.25 2.23 -12.53
CA PRO A 53 -24.46 2.99 -12.89
C PRO A 53 -24.28 4.46 -12.51
N SER A 54 -24.71 5.35 -13.39
CA SER A 54 -24.62 6.82 -13.32
C SER A 54 -23.23 7.39 -13.70
N ASN A 55 -23.22 8.13 -14.77
CA ASN A 55 -22.07 8.87 -15.25
C ASN A 55 -21.95 10.20 -14.46
N PRO A 56 -20.81 10.54 -13.80
CA PRO A 56 -20.66 11.80 -13.08
C PRO A 56 -20.76 13.02 -14.00
N VAL A 57 -20.41 12.87 -15.26
CA VAL A 57 -20.62 13.92 -16.25
C VAL A 57 -22.10 14.18 -16.46
N GLU A 58 -22.94 13.11 -16.50
CA GLU A 58 -24.38 13.25 -16.58
C GLU A 58 -24.98 13.90 -15.32
N ILE A 59 -24.45 13.55 -14.13
CA ILE A 59 -24.83 14.21 -12.87
C ILE A 59 -24.49 15.71 -12.93
N TYR A 60 -23.33 16.07 -13.44
CA TYR A 60 -22.94 17.47 -13.60
C TYR A 60 -23.82 18.19 -14.62
N ILE A 61 -24.15 17.55 -15.74
CA ILE A 61 -25.11 18.06 -16.72
C ILE A 61 -26.46 18.32 -16.05
N GLN A 62 -26.99 17.36 -15.29
CA GLN A 62 -28.25 17.50 -14.55
C GLN A 62 -28.18 18.64 -13.52
N GLN A 63 -27.02 18.83 -12.87
CA GLN A 63 -26.80 19.92 -11.95
C GLN A 63 -26.81 21.28 -12.69
N LEU A 64 -26.17 21.40 -13.84
CA LEU A 64 -26.20 22.61 -14.66
C LEU A 64 -27.64 22.94 -15.10
N ILE A 65 -28.39 21.93 -15.52
CA ILE A 65 -29.81 22.09 -15.88
C ILE A 65 -30.63 22.56 -14.68
N SER A 66 -30.49 21.90 -13.53
CA SER A 66 -31.29 22.18 -12.33
C SER A 66 -30.95 23.50 -11.65
N GLN A 67 -29.66 23.89 -11.62
CA GLN A 67 -29.19 25.10 -10.93
C GLN A 67 -29.21 26.35 -11.81
N TYR A 68 -28.93 26.20 -13.10
CA TYR A 68 -28.77 27.32 -14.02
C TYR A 68 -29.84 27.38 -15.12
N GLY A 69 -30.76 26.38 -15.17
CA GLY A 69 -31.81 26.34 -16.18
C GLY A 69 -31.31 26.13 -17.61
N MET A 70 -30.11 25.58 -17.78
CA MET A 70 -29.49 25.37 -19.09
C MET A 70 -30.24 24.32 -19.91
N ALA A 71 -30.22 24.47 -21.24
CA ALA A 71 -30.68 23.40 -22.14
C ALA A 71 -29.68 22.21 -22.06
N TYR A 72 -30.19 20.98 -22.24
CA TYR A 72 -29.38 19.76 -22.15
C TYR A 72 -28.12 19.82 -23.05
N ASP A 73 -28.27 20.24 -24.31
CA ASP A 73 -27.17 20.32 -25.27
C ASP A 73 -26.10 21.34 -24.86
N GLU A 74 -26.52 22.46 -24.28
CA GLU A 74 -25.63 23.50 -23.79
C GLU A 74 -24.85 23.03 -22.55
N ALA A 75 -25.56 22.45 -21.58
CA ALA A 75 -24.95 21.84 -20.38
C ALA A 75 -23.99 20.71 -20.76
N ARG A 76 -24.34 19.90 -21.75
CA ARG A 76 -23.48 18.82 -22.28
C ARG A 76 -22.20 19.34 -22.95
N ASN A 77 -22.32 20.37 -23.80
CA ASN A 77 -21.17 20.99 -24.43
C ASN A 77 -20.24 21.63 -23.42
N GLN A 78 -20.80 22.28 -22.41
CA GLN A 78 -20.01 22.87 -21.31
C GLN A 78 -19.32 21.78 -20.49
N ALA A 79 -19.98 20.67 -20.17
CA ALA A 79 -19.40 19.53 -19.49
C ALA A 79 -18.29 18.88 -20.33
N SER A 80 -18.49 18.66 -21.63
CA SER A 80 -17.50 18.10 -22.54
C SER A 80 -16.24 18.98 -22.61
N ALA A 81 -16.40 20.29 -22.73
CA ALA A 81 -15.28 21.24 -22.76
C ALA A 81 -14.50 21.27 -21.43
N LEU A 82 -15.23 21.19 -20.31
CA LEU A 82 -14.65 21.26 -18.98
C LEU A 82 -13.85 19.99 -18.61
N PHE A 83 -14.40 18.84 -18.92
CA PHE A 83 -13.77 17.56 -18.59
C PHE A 83 -12.76 17.08 -19.63
N ALA A 84 -12.70 17.75 -20.79
CA ALA A 84 -11.88 17.35 -21.94
C ALA A 84 -12.10 15.86 -22.34
N ILE A 85 -13.32 15.37 -22.18
CA ILE A 85 -13.73 14.01 -22.51
C ILE A 85 -14.72 14.09 -23.68
N ASP A 86 -14.45 13.36 -24.74
CA ASP A 86 -15.47 13.12 -25.75
C ASP A 86 -16.47 12.09 -25.25
N LEU A 87 -17.60 12.59 -24.76
CA LEU A 87 -18.69 11.77 -24.24
C LEU A 87 -19.39 10.91 -25.32
N ASN A 88 -19.11 11.19 -26.61
CA ASN A 88 -19.67 10.46 -27.73
C ASN A 88 -18.71 9.39 -28.26
N ALA A 89 -17.45 9.43 -27.86
CA ALA A 89 -16.47 8.45 -28.32
C ALA A 89 -16.85 7.04 -27.82
N PRO A 90 -16.74 6.01 -28.65
CA PRO A 90 -16.95 4.63 -28.25
C PRO A 90 -15.94 4.24 -27.14
N LEU A 91 -16.35 3.28 -26.28
CA LEU A 91 -15.58 2.88 -25.08
C LEU A 91 -14.15 2.48 -25.39
N HIS A 92 -13.90 1.85 -26.54
CA HIS A 92 -12.55 1.45 -26.94
C HIS A 92 -11.66 2.66 -27.27
N GLU A 93 -12.18 3.72 -27.89
CA GLU A 93 -11.43 4.96 -28.14
C GLU A 93 -11.07 5.65 -26.82
N GLN A 94 -12.03 5.78 -25.90
CA GLN A 94 -11.78 6.31 -24.56
C GLN A 94 -10.71 5.50 -23.80
N TYR A 95 -10.67 4.17 -24.00
CA TYR A 95 -9.66 3.31 -23.37
C TYR A 95 -8.26 3.55 -23.94
N PHE A 96 -8.12 3.63 -25.27
CA PHE A 96 -6.82 3.91 -25.88
C PHE A 96 -6.33 5.33 -25.56
N ASP A 97 -7.21 6.31 -25.53
CA ASP A 97 -6.88 7.66 -25.10
C ASP A 97 -6.42 7.69 -23.64
N TYR A 98 -7.11 7.00 -22.75
CA TYR A 98 -6.70 6.84 -21.36
C TYR A 98 -5.28 6.23 -21.25
N LEU A 99 -4.99 5.16 -21.99
CA LEU A 99 -3.64 4.56 -21.99
C LEU A 99 -2.58 5.52 -22.58
N ALA A 100 -2.92 6.30 -23.60
CA ALA A 100 -2.03 7.28 -24.18
C ALA A 100 -1.70 8.42 -23.21
N HIS A 101 -2.70 8.95 -22.48
CA HIS A 101 -2.50 9.93 -21.41
C HIS A 101 -1.65 9.35 -20.29
N LEU A 102 -1.97 8.15 -19.84
CA LEU A 102 -1.25 7.44 -18.79
C LEU A 102 0.22 7.20 -19.13
N SER A 103 0.52 6.85 -20.40
CA SER A 103 1.91 6.68 -20.87
C SER A 103 2.77 7.95 -20.79
N ARG A 104 2.12 9.12 -20.76
CA ARG A 104 2.75 10.44 -20.59
C ARG A 104 2.76 10.91 -19.12
N GLY A 105 2.28 10.07 -18.19
CA GLY A 105 2.17 10.43 -16.77
C GLY A 105 0.97 11.34 -16.44
N ASP A 106 0.06 11.51 -17.36
CA ASP A 106 -1.15 12.30 -17.15
C ASP A 106 -2.26 11.39 -16.61
N LEU A 107 -2.63 11.60 -15.32
CA LEU A 107 -3.72 10.89 -14.65
C LEU A 107 -5.09 11.55 -14.86
N GLY A 108 -5.16 12.58 -15.70
CA GLY A 108 -6.37 13.34 -15.94
C GLY A 108 -6.68 14.37 -14.84
N LYS A 109 -7.92 14.86 -14.89
CA LYS A 109 -8.43 15.90 -13.96
C LYS A 109 -9.61 15.35 -13.18
N SER A 110 -9.78 15.83 -11.94
CA SER A 110 -10.93 15.54 -11.09
C SER A 110 -12.23 16.00 -11.74
N LEU A 111 -13.25 15.18 -11.65
CA LEU A 111 -14.60 15.50 -12.10
C LEU A 111 -15.38 16.34 -11.08
N VAL A 112 -15.03 16.21 -9.80
CA VAL A 112 -15.68 16.94 -8.68
C VAL A 112 -14.97 18.24 -8.38
N SER A 113 -13.64 18.20 -8.24
CA SER A 113 -12.80 19.40 -8.11
C SER A 113 -12.39 19.88 -9.49
N VAL A 114 -13.34 20.43 -10.20
CA VAL A 114 -13.28 20.74 -11.61
C VAL A 114 -11.94 21.35 -12.04
N GLY A 115 -11.31 20.72 -13.04
CA GLY A 115 -10.04 21.17 -13.61
C GLY A 115 -8.80 20.88 -12.77
N THR A 116 -8.94 20.37 -11.54
CA THR A 116 -7.80 20.04 -10.68
C THR A 116 -7.11 18.75 -11.15
N PRO A 117 -5.81 18.78 -11.48
CA PRO A 117 -5.08 17.58 -11.85
C PRO A 117 -5.11 16.51 -10.73
N VAL A 118 -5.39 15.26 -11.09
CA VAL A 118 -5.46 14.13 -10.16
C VAL A 118 -4.15 13.97 -9.36
N VAL A 119 -3.00 14.17 -10.02
CA VAL A 119 -1.69 14.14 -9.36
C VAL A 119 -1.60 15.10 -8.17
N LYS A 120 -2.13 16.33 -8.30
CA LYS A 120 -2.14 17.30 -7.20
C LYS A 120 -2.98 16.83 -6.02
N ILE A 121 -4.11 16.20 -6.30
CA ILE A 121 -4.97 15.61 -5.25
C ILE A 121 -4.22 14.50 -4.54
N ILE A 122 -3.61 13.58 -5.28
CA ILE A 122 -2.84 12.47 -4.69
C ILE A 122 -1.69 13.00 -3.84
N LEU A 123 -0.88 13.93 -4.35
CA LEU A 123 0.26 14.51 -3.62
C LEU A 123 -0.16 15.30 -2.38
N LYS A 124 -1.38 15.79 -2.31
CA LYS A 124 -1.92 16.48 -1.13
C LYS A 124 -2.22 15.49 0.01
N PHE A 125 -2.74 14.30 -0.29
CA PHE A 125 -3.24 13.35 0.70
C PHE A 125 -2.26 12.21 0.99
N LEU A 126 -1.49 11.76 0.01
CA LEU A 126 -0.56 10.64 0.11
C LEU A 126 0.50 10.79 1.23
N PRO A 127 1.13 11.96 1.46
CA PRO A 127 2.13 12.11 2.52
C PRO A 127 1.59 11.79 3.92
N TRP A 128 0.35 12.10 4.20
CA TRP A 128 -0.29 11.82 5.49
C TRP A 128 -0.48 10.32 5.72
N THR A 129 -0.93 9.60 4.70
CA THR A 129 -1.03 8.14 4.75
C THR A 129 0.35 7.50 4.94
N ILE A 130 1.35 7.91 4.17
CA ILE A 130 2.72 7.40 4.31
C ILE A 130 3.25 7.65 5.72
N PHE A 131 3.00 8.83 6.28
CA PHE A 131 3.40 9.16 7.64
C PHE A 131 2.71 8.27 8.68
N SER A 132 1.39 8.21 8.68
CA SER A 132 0.63 7.49 9.71
C SER A 132 0.83 5.97 9.60
N VAL A 133 0.61 5.38 8.43
CA VAL A 133 0.71 3.94 8.21
C VAL A 133 2.17 3.48 8.24
N GLY A 134 3.09 4.26 7.67
CA GLY A 134 4.53 3.98 7.70
C GLY A 134 5.09 3.99 9.12
N THR A 135 4.75 5.00 9.91
CA THR A 135 5.13 5.07 11.33
C THR A 135 4.54 3.89 12.11
N ALA A 136 3.27 3.58 11.91
CA ALA A 136 2.62 2.46 12.57
C ALA A 136 3.26 1.12 12.20
N LEU A 137 3.60 0.91 10.93
CA LEU A 137 4.30 -0.28 10.46
C LEU A 137 5.66 -0.44 11.12
N LEU A 138 6.46 0.64 11.19
CA LEU A 138 7.78 0.61 11.83
C LEU A 138 7.68 0.31 13.34
N ILE A 139 6.72 0.92 14.04
CA ILE A 139 6.50 0.67 15.47
C ILE A 139 6.06 -0.78 15.69
N SER A 140 5.03 -1.25 14.97
CA SER A 140 4.49 -2.59 15.15
C SER A 140 5.53 -3.67 14.80
N PHE A 141 6.33 -3.46 13.74
CA PHE A 141 7.43 -4.34 13.35
C PHE A 141 8.51 -4.42 14.43
N THR A 142 9.00 -3.25 14.90
CA THR A 142 10.08 -3.19 15.89
C THR A 142 9.65 -3.80 17.23
N LEU A 143 8.49 -3.40 17.72
CA LEU A 143 7.94 -3.95 18.97
C LEU A 143 7.55 -5.43 18.81
N GLY A 144 7.00 -5.81 17.65
CA GLY A 144 6.64 -7.19 17.35
C GLY A 144 7.83 -8.13 17.37
N ILE A 145 8.96 -7.74 16.77
CA ILE A 145 10.22 -8.49 16.84
C ILE A 145 10.70 -8.63 18.29
N ALA A 146 10.75 -7.52 19.03
CA ALA A 146 11.25 -7.53 20.39
C ALA A 146 10.39 -8.40 21.31
N LEU A 147 9.07 -8.22 21.27
CA LEU A 147 8.12 -9.00 22.08
C LEU A 147 8.06 -10.46 21.65
N GLY A 148 8.05 -10.76 20.34
CA GLY A 148 8.03 -12.13 19.84
C GLY A 148 9.27 -12.93 20.22
N MET A 149 10.46 -12.29 20.19
CA MET A 149 11.69 -12.88 20.67
C MET A 149 11.63 -13.13 22.18
N LEU A 150 11.13 -12.16 22.96
CA LEU A 150 10.95 -12.31 24.41
C LEU A 150 10.00 -13.45 24.75
N MET A 151 8.89 -13.60 24.01
CA MET A 151 7.93 -14.71 24.16
C MET A 151 8.59 -16.06 23.93
N ALA A 152 9.43 -16.19 22.89
CA ALA A 152 10.13 -17.43 22.58
C ALA A 152 11.11 -17.83 23.69
N TYR A 153 11.85 -16.88 24.25
CA TYR A 153 12.79 -17.13 25.36
C TYR A 153 12.09 -17.41 26.69
N LYS A 154 10.89 -16.84 26.90
CA LYS A 154 10.06 -17.08 28.07
C LYS A 154 8.87 -18.00 27.73
N ARG A 155 9.10 -18.95 26.84
CA ARG A 155 8.08 -19.91 26.42
C ARG A 155 7.37 -20.54 27.62
N ASP A 156 6.06 -20.74 27.47
CA ASP A 156 5.17 -21.32 28.47
C ASP A 156 5.03 -20.52 29.78
N SER A 157 5.58 -19.30 29.85
CA SER A 157 5.38 -18.38 30.96
C SER A 157 4.04 -17.65 30.86
N ILE A 158 3.62 -17.03 31.98
CA ILE A 158 2.41 -16.18 32.02
C ILE A 158 2.53 -15.04 30.96
N LEU A 159 3.71 -14.43 30.84
CA LEU A 159 3.97 -13.39 29.84
C LEU A 159 3.73 -13.89 28.43
N ASP A 160 4.27 -15.07 28.08
CA ASP A 160 4.07 -15.67 26.78
C ASP A 160 2.59 -15.95 26.51
N ASN A 161 1.89 -16.54 27.45
CA ASN A 161 0.47 -16.86 27.30
C ASN A 161 -0.39 -15.61 27.13
N VAL A 162 -0.15 -14.55 27.92
CA VAL A 162 -0.88 -13.29 27.83
C VAL A 162 -0.63 -12.60 26.48
N LEU A 163 0.63 -12.48 26.06
CA LEU A 163 0.98 -11.85 24.78
C LEU A 163 0.49 -12.66 23.58
N THR A 164 0.53 -14.00 23.67
CA THR A 164 0.00 -14.88 22.61
C THR A 164 -1.52 -14.71 22.48
N THR A 165 -2.24 -14.70 23.60
CA THR A 165 -3.70 -14.50 23.60
C THR A 165 -4.05 -13.11 23.08
N PHE A 166 -3.38 -12.06 23.58
CA PHE A 166 -3.58 -10.69 23.13
C PHE A 166 -3.31 -10.56 21.62
N GLY A 167 -2.16 -11.06 21.15
CA GLY A 167 -1.79 -10.98 19.74
C GLY A 167 -2.77 -11.73 18.83
N SER A 168 -3.24 -12.89 19.25
CA SER A 168 -4.23 -13.69 18.51
C SER A 168 -5.58 -12.96 18.43
N ILE A 169 -6.07 -12.39 19.53
CA ILE A 169 -7.33 -11.62 19.55
C ILE A 169 -7.21 -10.40 18.65
N MET A 170 -6.17 -9.58 18.85
CA MET A 170 -6.00 -8.32 18.12
C MET A 170 -5.79 -8.55 16.60
N SER A 171 -5.13 -9.63 16.22
CA SER A 171 -4.96 -9.99 14.80
C SER A 171 -6.24 -10.52 14.15
N SER A 172 -7.21 -10.96 14.93
CA SER A 172 -8.49 -11.48 14.43
C SER A 172 -9.57 -10.40 14.31
N VAL A 173 -9.42 -9.29 15.03
CA VAL A 173 -10.38 -8.19 15.00
C VAL A 173 -10.06 -7.23 13.86
N PRO A 174 -11.01 -6.92 12.96
CA PRO A 174 -10.82 -5.90 11.94
C PRO A 174 -10.39 -4.55 12.55
N ASN A 175 -9.37 -3.94 11.98
CA ASN A 175 -8.75 -2.73 12.53
C ASN A 175 -9.73 -1.55 12.69
N TYR A 176 -10.69 -1.39 11.77
CA TYR A 176 -11.70 -0.33 11.85
C TYR A 176 -12.67 -0.52 13.03
N LEU A 177 -12.94 -1.75 13.46
CA LEU A 177 -13.76 -1.99 14.65
C LEU A 177 -13.04 -1.51 15.92
N VAL A 178 -11.73 -1.76 16.01
CA VAL A 178 -10.91 -1.22 17.10
C VAL A 178 -10.91 0.31 17.08
N ALA A 179 -10.79 0.92 15.89
CA ALA A 179 -10.89 2.38 15.73
C ALA A 179 -12.24 2.92 16.26
N ILE A 180 -13.35 2.29 15.88
CA ILE A 180 -14.68 2.68 16.34
C ILE A 180 -14.80 2.54 17.87
N ILE A 181 -14.32 1.42 18.43
CA ILE A 181 -14.33 1.20 19.89
C ILE A 181 -13.54 2.29 20.61
N ILE A 182 -12.35 2.66 20.10
CA ILE A 182 -11.53 3.74 20.69
C ILE A 182 -12.29 5.07 20.64
N VAL A 183 -12.88 5.43 19.51
CA VAL A 183 -13.64 6.69 19.39
C VAL A 183 -14.84 6.71 20.31
N VAL A 184 -15.62 5.61 20.38
CA VAL A 184 -16.84 5.56 21.19
C VAL A 184 -16.53 5.50 22.68
N LEU A 185 -15.65 4.60 23.12
CA LEU A 185 -15.36 4.45 24.53
C LEU A 185 -14.47 5.58 25.06
N ALA A 186 -13.30 5.78 24.46
CA ALA A 186 -12.33 6.73 24.98
C ALA A 186 -12.67 8.18 24.61
N GLY A 187 -13.24 8.43 23.43
CA GLY A 187 -13.59 9.78 22.96
C GLY A 187 -14.96 10.24 23.46
N VAL A 188 -16.02 9.42 23.26
CA VAL A 188 -17.39 9.87 23.55
C VAL A 188 -17.82 9.55 24.99
N GLN A 189 -17.56 8.35 25.51
CA GLN A 189 -18.02 7.99 26.83
C GLN A 189 -17.09 8.46 27.95
N TRP A 190 -15.78 8.23 27.80
CA TRP A 190 -14.82 8.57 28.88
C TRP A 190 -14.21 9.96 28.72
N HIS A 191 -14.42 10.65 27.60
CA HIS A 191 -13.90 12.00 27.31
C HIS A 191 -12.37 12.12 27.49
N TRP A 192 -11.61 11.04 27.21
CA TRP A 192 -10.14 11.08 27.32
C TRP A 192 -9.51 12.01 26.29
N PHE A 193 -10.19 12.23 25.19
CA PHE A 193 -9.81 13.20 24.15
C PHE A 193 -11.05 13.79 23.46
N SER A 194 -10.90 14.99 22.93
CA SER A 194 -11.94 15.60 22.11
C SER A 194 -11.93 14.98 20.70
N VAL A 195 -13.03 14.34 20.32
CA VAL A 195 -13.17 13.72 18.98
C VAL A 195 -13.03 14.75 17.87
N SER A 196 -13.49 15.98 18.08
CA SER A 196 -13.34 17.06 17.10
C SER A 196 -11.90 17.57 16.98
N ALA A 197 -11.14 17.58 18.07
CA ALA A 197 -9.77 18.07 18.07
C ALA A 197 -8.78 17.11 17.36
N VAL A 198 -9.05 15.80 17.39
CA VAL A 198 -8.16 14.81 16.76
C VAL A 198 -8.48 14.56 15.28
N ARG A 199 -9.58 15.12 14.77
CA ARG A 199 -9.94 14.98 13.34
C ARG A 199 -9.00 15.78 12.45
N GLY A 200 -8.79 15.29 11.23
CA GLY A 200 -7.88 15.92 10.25
C GLY A 200 -6.46 15.40 10.37
N SER A 201 -5.56 16.01 9.62
CA SER A 201 -4.12 15.71 9.63
C SER A 201 -3.30 16.83 10.23
N LEU A 202 -3.88 18.03 10.32
CA LEU A 202 -3.28 19.26 10.85
C LEU A 202 -4.35 20.12 11.49
N SER A 203 -3.96 20.87 12.53
CA SER A 203 -4.77 21.93 13.11
C SER A 203 -4.88 23.14 12.18
N PRO A 204 -6.01 23.88 12.21
CA PRO A 204 -6.16 25.11 11.43
C PRO A 204 -5.02 26.10 11.72
N GLY A 205 -4.41 26.63 10.66
CA GLY A 205 -3.31 27.61 10.77
C GLY A 205 -1.91 27.01 10.89
N VAL A 206 -1.75 25.72 11.13
CA VAL A 206 -0.44 25.08 11.11
C VAL A 206 -0.01 24.81 9.67
N GLN A 207 1.16 25.34 9.30
CA GLN A 207 1.73 25.20 7.95
C GLN A 207 2.72 24.02 7.93
N PRO A 208 2.72 23.18 6.88
CA PRO A 208 3.75 22.16 6.69
C PRO A 208 5.16 22.75 6.65
N GLY A 209 6.08 22.19 7.43
CA GLY A 209 7.47 22.66 7.50
C GLY A 209 8.26 21.95 8.62
N LEU A 210 9.53 22.32 8.79
CA LEU A 210 10.40 21.74 9.83
C LEU A 210 10.30 22.51 11.17
N SER A 211 9.12 23.02 11.54
CA SER A 211 8.89 23.67 12.82
C SER A 211 8.48 22.66 13.90
N TRP A 212 8.86 22.93 15.16
CA TRP A 212 8.44 22.09 16.29
C TRP A 212 6.91 22.04 16.45
N VAL A 213 6.23 23.15 16.13
CA VAL A 213 4.76 23.22 16.14
C VAL A 213 4.16 22.24 15.15
N PHE A 214 4.66 22.21 13.91
CA PHE A 214 4.22 21.28 12.89
C PHE A 214 4.49 19.81 13.28
N ILE A 215 5.70 19.51 13.78
CA ILE A 215 6.06 18.13 14.17
C ILE A 215 5.12 17.64 15.29
N LYS A 216 4.90 18.45 16.33
CA LYS A 216 3.99 18.10 17.42
C LYS A 216 2.56 17.89 16.93
N ASP A 217 2.09 18.74 16.03
CA ASP A 217 0.72 18.72 15.53
C ASP A 217 0.46 17.48 14.65
N ILE A 218 1.38 17.10 13.77
CA ILE A 218 1.21 15.89 12.95
C ILE A 218 1.17 14.62 13.80
N PHE A 219 1.99 14.53 14.86
CA PHE A 219 1.93 13.39 15.77
C PHE A 219 0.64 13.40 16.61
N PHE A 220 0.15 14.55 16.99
CA PHE A 220 -1.12 14.67 17.71
C PHE A 220 -2.28 14.10 16.89
N HIS A 221 -2.44 14.52 15.64
CA HIS A 221 -3.52 14.05 14.77
C HIS A 221 -3.33 12.59 14.33
N ALA A 222 -2.09 12.13 14.12
CA ALA A 222 -1.80 10.77 13.71
C ALA A 222 -1.77 9.75 14.86
N ALA A 223 -1.75 10.19 16.14
CA ALA A 223 -1.56 9.33 17.30
C ALA A 223 -2.60 8.19 17.37
N LEU A 224 -3.88 8.50 17.22
CA LEU A 224 -4.94 7.50 17.28
C LEU A 224 -4.97 6.56 16.06
N PRO A 225 -4.87 7.04 14.82
CA PRO A 225 -4.65 6.19 13.66
C PRO A 225 -3.45 5.25 13.82
N ILE A 226 -2.28 5.77 14.22
CA ILE A 226 -1.06 4.98 14.46
C ILE A 226 -1.29 3.94 15.55
N PHE A 227 -1.82 4.35 16.70
CA PHE A 227 -2.08 3.44 17.82
C PHE A 227 -3.00 2.29 17.41
N THR A 228 -4.10 2.61 16.72
CA THR A 228 -5.06 1.61 16.25
C THR A 228 -4.40 0.62 15.30
N TYR A 229 -3.62 1.11 14.35
CA TYR A 229 -2.92 0.25 13.39
C TYR A 229 -1.87 -0.62 14.09
N VAL A 230 -1.08 -0.05 15.01
CA VAL A 230 -0.07 -0.79 15.78
C VAL A 230 -0.72 -1.92 16.58
N ILE A 231 -1.75 -1.64 17.37
CA ILE A 231 -2.35 -2.63 18.28
C ILE A 231 -2.98 -3.81 17.49
N THR A 232 -3.51 -3.55 16.31
CA THR A 232 -4.14 -4.58 15.47
C THR A 232 -3.15 -5.39 14.63
N THR A 233 -1.96 -4.85 14.35
CA THR A 233 -0.97 -5.53 13.51
C THR A 233 0.19 -6.14 14.28
N ILE A 234 0.49 -5.65 15.48
CA ILE A 234 1.62 -6.12 16.30
C ILE A 234 1.54 -7.61 16.63
N GLY A 235 0.31 -8.14 16.80
CA GLY A 235 0.08 -9.56 17.09
C GLY A 235 0.67 -10.47 16.03
N GLY A 236 0.45 -10.17 14.74
CA GLY A 236 1.01 -10.92 13.63
C GLY A 236 2.53 -10.94 13.64
N TRP A 237 3.17 -9.79 13.89
CA TRP A 237 4.63 -9.68 14.00
C TRP A 237 5.18 -10.46 15.19
N MET A 238 4.54 -10.34 16.37
CA MET A 238 4.95 -11.07 17.59
C MET A 238 4.88 -12.58 17.39
N LEU A 239 3.77 -13.09 16.89
CA LEU A 239 3.54 -14.52 16.73
C LEU A 239 4.48 -15.13 15.66
N THR A 240 4.69 -14.41 14.56
CA THR A 240 5.64 -14.85 13.52
C THR A 240 7.07 -14.87 14.07
N MET A 241 7.48 -13.82 14.79
CA MET A 241 8.82 -13.78 15.39
C MET A 241 9.00 -14.86 16.45
N LYS A 242 7.99 -15.09 17.32
CA LYS A 242 8.01 -16.17 18.31
C LYS A 242 8.26 -17.53 17.63
N SER A 243 7.45 -17.87 16.63
CA SER A 243 7.57 -19.13 15.89
C SER A 243 8.94 -19.29 15.22
N SER A 244 9.40 -18.25 14.52
CA SER A 244 10.70 -18.25 13.85
C SER A 244 11.88 -18.36 14.84
N THR A 245 11.75 -17.71 16.01
CA THR A 245 12.77 -17.80 17.07
C THR A 245 12.85 -19.19 17.66
N ILE A 246 11.70 -19.84 17.94
CA ILE A 246 11.66 -21.21 18.46
C ILE A 246 12.32 -22.16 17.47
N SER A 247 11.95 -22.12 16.18
CA SER A 247 12.57 -22.97 15.17
C SER A 247 14.08 -22.74 15.06
N THR A 248 14.53 -21.48 15.15
CA THR A 248 15.97 -21.16 15.08
C THR A 248 16.73 -21.64 16.31
N LEU A 249 16.12 -21.68 17.51
CA LEU A 249 16.73 -22.17 18.73
C LEU A 249 17.01 -23.69 18.70
N GLU A 250 16.28 -24.43 17.89
CA GLU A 250 16.42 -25.88 17.70
C GLU A 250 17.51 -26.27 16.68
N GLU A 251 18.09 -25.30 15.97
CA GLU A 251 19.14 -25.52 14.96
C GLU A 251 20.48 -25.94 15.58
N ASP A 252 21.18 -26.87 14.90
CA ASP A 252 22.45 -27.44 15.37
C ASP A 252 23.51 -26.39 15.68
N TYR A 253 23.61 -25.32 14.89
CA TYR A 253 24.64 -24.30 15.12
C TYR A 253 24.40 -23.50 16.43
N VAL A 254 23.16 -23.45 16.94
CA VAL A 254 22.86 -22.85 18.24
C VAL A 254 23.33 -23.77 19.36
N THR A 255 23.13 -25.07 19.20
CA THR A 255 23.65 -26.08 20.13
C THR A 255 25.17 -26.04 20.21
N VAL A 256 25.86 -25.95 19.06
CA VAL A 256 27.33 -25.80 19.02
C VAL A 256 27.77 -24.47 19.67
N ALA A 257 27.04 -23.38 19.46
CA ALA A 257 27.35 -22.10 20.08
C ALA A 257 27.28 -22.16 21.62
N ARG A 258 26.27 -22.86 22.17
CA ARG A 258 26.16 -23.14 23.61
C ARG A 258 27.31 -24.01 24.14
N ALA A 259 27.63 -25.09 23.41
CA ALA A 259 28.72 -25.95 23.77
C ALA A 259 30.10 -25.23 23.80
N ARG A 260 30.25 -24.20 22.97
CA ARG A 260 31.43 -23.31 22.96
C ARG A 260 31.47 -22.28 24.09
N GLY A 261 30.46 -22.26 24.97
CA GLY A 261 30.39 -21.33 26.10
C GLY A 261 30.04 -19.90 25.74
N LEU A 262 29.39 -19.65 24.59
CA LEU A 262 28.95 -18.31 24.22
C LEU A 262 27.83 -17.86 25.17
N SER A 263 27.85 -16.57 25.54
CA SER A 263 26.81 -15.98 26.41
C SER A 263 25.43 -16.03 25.74
N ASP A 264 24.37 -16.22 26.53
CA ASP A 264 23.00 -16.23 26.03
C ASP A 264 22.64 -14.96 25.26
N THR A 265 23.11 -13.80 25.70
CA THR A 265 22.91 -12.52 24.97
C THR A 265 23.50 -12.58 23.57
N ARG A 266 24.70 -13.13 23.39
CA ARG A 266 25.36 -13.24 22.09
C ARG A 266 24.67 -14.27 21.21
N ILE A 267 24.21 -15.39 21.77
CA ILE A 267 23.41 -16.39 21.08
C ILE A 267 22.11 -15.76 20.60
N THR A 268 21.38 -15.08 21.49
CA THR A 268 20.10 -14.44 21.19
C THR A 268 20.22 -13.41 20.10
N THR A 269 21.15 -12.49 20.17
CA THR A 269 21.24 -11.36 19.22
C THR A 269 21.89 -11.73 17.90
N SER A 270 23.03 -12.44 17.94
CA SER A 270 23.87 -12.65 16.76
C SER A 270 23.57 -13.95 16.00
N TYR A 271 23.12 -14.99 16.70
CA TYR A 271 22.85 -16.30 16.08
C TYR A 271 21.35 -16.50 15.83
N VAL A 272 20.51 -16.26 16.83
CA VAL A 272 19.08 -16.53 16.74
C VAL A 272 18.34 -15.34 16.14
N GLY A 273 18.47 -14.15 16.73
CA GLY A 273 17.70 -12.97 16.33
C GLY A 273 17.87 -12.59 14.86
N ARG A 274 19.14 -12.65 14.38
CA ARG A 274 19.43 -12.39 12.97
C ARG A 274 18.74 -13.36 12.03
N ASN A 275 18.82 -14.66 12.31
CA ASN A 275 18.27 -15.67 11.42
C ASN A 275 16.73 -15.75 11.55
N ALA A 276 16.20 -15.67 12.77
CA ALA A 276 14.78 -15.68 13.03
C ALA A 276 14.04 -14.47 12.44
N SER A 277 14.71 -13.32 12.29
CA SER A 277 14.09 -12.10 11.71
C SER A 277 14.05 -12.08 10.19
N LEU A 278 14.77 -12.95 9.48
CA LEU A 278 14.82 -12.96 8.01
C LEU A 278 13.42 -13.02 7.35
N PRO A 279 12.50 -13.93 7.74
CA PRO A 279 11.16 -13.96 7.16
C PRO A 279 10.37 -12.68 7.42
N LEU A 280 10.58 -12.04 8.59
CA LEU A 280 9.89 -10.81 8.96
C LEU A 280 10.36 -9.62 8.12
N PHE A 281 11.65 -9.54 7.78
CA PHE A 281 12.16 -8.50 6.87
C PHE A 281 11.56 -8.63 5.47
N THR A 282 11.38 -9.86 4.99
CA THR A 282 10.70 -10.11 3.72
C THR A 282 9.25 -9.62 3.77
N GLN A 283 8.54 -9.98 4.84
CA GLN A 283 7.16 -9.54 5.03
C GLN A 283 7.06 -8.01 5.22
N LEU A 284 8.03 -7.39 5.91
CA LEU A 284 8.11 -5.93 6.03
C LEU A 284 8.23 -5.28 4.64
N ALA A 285 9.11 -5.77 3.79
CA ALA A 285 9.27 -5.25 2.44
C ALA A 285 7.98 -5.36 1.61
N ILE A 286 7.24 -6.46 1.73
CA ILE A 286 5.92 -6.61 1.11
C ILE A 286 4.92 -5.60 1.71
N SER A 287 4.90 -5.48 3.04
CA SER A 287 3.98 -4.60 3.76
C SER A 287 4.21 -3.12 3.43
N THR A 288 5.44 -2.70 3.05
CA THR A 288 5.70 -1.32 2.62
C THR A 288 4.92 -0.92 1.38
N GLY A 289 4.62 -1.87 0.49
CA GLY A 289 3.77 -1.61 -0.67
C GLY A 289 2.34 -1.24 -0.29
N PHE A 290 1.82 -1.82 0.77
CA PHE A 290 0.48 -1.55 1.25
C PHE A 290 0.36 -0.22 2.02
N ILE A 291 1.48 0.42 2.41
CA ILE A 291 1.46 1.74 3.06
C ILE A 291 0.72 2.76 2.18
N VAL A 292 1.00 2.75 0.88
CA VAL A 292 0.41 3.71 -0.07
C VAL A 292 -1.10 3.54 -0.19
N GLY A 293 -1.61 2.29 -0.03
CA GLY A 293 -3.06 2.03 0.01
C GLY A 293 -3.74 2.52 1.28
N GLY A 294 -2.96 2.75 2.32
CA GLY A 294 -3.44 3.20 3.62
C GLY A 294 -4.36 2.21 4.31
N SER A 295 -4.93 2.66 5.40
CA SER A 295 -6.07 2.01 6.02
C SER A 295 -7.32 2.86 5.81
N VAL A 296 -7.99 2.65 4.69
CA VAL A 296 -9.15 3.45 4.24
C VAL A 296 -10.16 3.64 5.37
N LEU A 297 -10.49 2.55 6.08
CA LEU A 297 -11.50 2.59 7.15
C LEU A 297 -11.00 3.25 8.43
N ILE A 298 -9.71 3.11 8.79
CA ILE A 298 -9.13 3.84 9.93
C ILE A 298 -9.11 5.34 9.64
N GLU A 299 -8.64 5.73 8.45
CA GLU A 299 -8.62 7.12 8.02
C GLU A 299 -10.03 7.71 7.99
N PHE A 300 -11.04 6.94 7.57
CA PHE A 300 -12.43 7.35 7.59
C PHE A 300 -12.97 7.56 9.01
N VAL A 301 -12.74 6.61 9.93
CA VAL A 301 -13.24 6.69 11.32
C VAL A 301 -12.66 7.90 12.06
N PHE A 302 -11.36 8.16 11.90
CA PHE A 302 -10.71 9.33 12.52
C PHE A 302 -10.81 10.61 11.66
N VAL A 303 -11.42 10.54 10.48
CA VAL A 303 -11.45 11.65 9.49
C VAL A 303 -10.03 12.15 9.19
N TYR A 304 -9.04 11.25 9.22
CA TYR A 304 -7.65 11.58 8.93
C TYR A 304 -7.46 11.78 7.44
N GLN A 305 -6.92 12.93 7.04
CA GLN A 305 -6.87 13.37 5.64
C GLN A 305 -5.81 12.61 4.81
N GLY A 306 -5.91 11.29 4.78
CA GLY A 306 -5.05 10.44 3.97
C GLY A 306 -5.65 10.06 2.62
N ILE A 307 -4.89 9.26 1.85
CA ILE A 307 -5.27 8.82 0.50
C ILE A 307 -6.47 7.86 0.53
N GLY A 308 -6.61 7.07 1.61
CA GLY A 308 -7.74 6.16 1.78
C GLY A 308 -9.06 6.90 2.02
N LEU A 309 -9.05 7.95 2.85
CA LEU A 309 -10.21 8.82 3.03
C LEU A 309 -10.58 9.50 1.70
N GLN A 310 -9.58 9.99 0.95
CA GLN A 310 -9.79 10.60 -0.36
C GLN A 310 -10.36 9.61 -1.38
N LEU A 311 -9.90 8.34 -1.35
CA LEU A 311 -10.46 7.28 -2.19
C LEU A 311 -11.95 7.08 -1.89
N LEU A 312 -12.31 6.96 -0.61
CA LEU A 312 -13.71 6.78 -0.20
C LEU A 312 -14.58 7.99 -0.58
N ALA A 313 -14.06 9.20 -0.41
CA ALA A 313 -14.72 10.42 -0.86
C ALA A 313 -14.95 10.41 -2.38
N SER A 314 -13.93 9.99 -3.16
CA SER A 314 -14.02 9.90 -4.61
C SER A 314 -15.02 8.82 -5.07
N VAL A 315 -15.11 7.70 -4.36
CA VAL A 315 -16.13 6.65 -4.62
C VAL A 315 -17.52 7.22 -4.40
N ASN A 316 -17.76 7.88 -3.27
CA ASN A 316 -19.06 8.45 -2.93
C ASN A 316 -19.50 9.58 -3.88
N SER A 317 -18.55 10.40 -4.31
CA SER A 317 -18.78 11.50 -5.25
C SER A 317 -18.66 11.10 -6.72
N ARG A 318 -18.32 9.82 -6.99
CA ARG A 318 -18.12 9.25 -8.34
C ARG A 318 -17.05 9.98 -9.15
N ASP A 319 -16.00 10.46 -8.51
CA ASP A 319 -14.84 11.05 -9.17
C ASP A 319 -13.95 9.95 -9.76
N TYR A 320 -14.32 9.46 -10.92
CA TYR A 320 -13.69 8.32 -11.57
C TYR A 320 -12.22 8.54 -11.87
N SER A 321 -11.85 9.76 -12.27
CA SER A 321 -10.46 10.09 -12.58
C SER A 321 -9.59 9.99 -11.33
N VAL A 322 -10.06 10.50 -10.20
CA VAL A 322 -9.33 10.41 -8.91
C VAL A 322 -9.29 8.96 -8.43
N MET A 323 -10.39 8.21 -8.54
CA MET A 323 -10.40 6.78 -8.20
C MET A 323 -9.36 6.00 -9.01
N GLN A 324 -9.34 6.16 -10.34
CA GLN A 324 -8.40 5.49 -11.23
C GLN A 324 -6.95 5.85 -10.89
N GLY A 325 -6.67 7.14 -10.67
CA GLY A 325 -5.36 7.62 -10.29
C GLY A 325 -4.87 7.04 -8.96
N ILE A 326 -5.73 6.99 -7.94
CA ILE A 326 -5.41 6.40 -6.64
C ILE A 326 -5.15 4.89 -6.77
N PHE A 327 -6.02 4.14 -7.45
CA PHE A 327 -5.82 2.70 -7.67
C PHE A 327 -4.54 2.40 -8.44
N LEU A 328 -4.20 3.20 -9.45
CA LEU A 328 -2.94 3.05 -10.18
C LEU A 328 -1.73 3.25 -9.27
N ILE A 329 -1.72 4.32 -8.45
CA ILE A 329 -0.60 4.60 -7.54
C ILE A 329 -0.47 3.48 -6.49
N ILE A 330 -1.57 3.03 -5.89
CA ILE A 330 -1.57 1.91 -4.94
C ILE A 330 -1.03 0.64 -5.60
N THR A 331 -1.54 0.28 -6.77
CA THR A 331 -1.10 -0.91 -7.51
C THR A 331 0.39 -0.83 -7.85
N THR A 332 0.83 0.31 -8.37
CA THR A 332 2.23 0.53 -8.70
C THR A 332 3.12 0.42 -7.47
N ALA A 333 2.72 1.03 -6.35
CA ALA A 333 3.49 0.96 -5.10
C ALA A 333 3.59 -0.49 -4.58
N VAL A 334 2.49 -1.25 -4.57
CA VAL A 334 2.49 -2.66 -4.14
C VAL A 334 3.38 -3.50 -5.06
N VAL A 335 3.28 -3.33 -6.37
CA VAL A 335 4.09 -4.08 -7.34
C VAL A 335 5.57 -3.73 -7.20
N MET A 336 5.91 -2.44 -7.03
CA MET A 336 7.29 -2.00 -6.81
C MET A 336 7.86 -2.50 -5.49
N ALA A 337 7.08 -2.47 -4.41
CA ALA A 337 7.49 -3.02 -3.12
C ALA A 337 7.75 -4.53 -3.20
N ASN A 338 6.90 -5.28 -3.90
CA ASN A 338 7.11 -6.70 -4.15
C ASN A 338 8.40 -6.95 -4.96
N LEU A 339 8.67 -6.14 -6.00
CA LEU A 339 9.93 -6.21 -6.74
C LEU A 339 11.15 -5.95 -5.85
N LEU A 340 11.07 -4.94 -4.99
CA LEU A 340 12.12 -4.63 -4.02
C LEU A 340 12.31 -5.76 -2.99
N ALA A 341 11.21 -6.31 -2.48
CA ALA A 341 11.23 -7.46 -1.57
C ALA A 341 11.95 -8.66 -2.21
N ASP A 342 11.60 -8.97 -3.45
CA ASP A 342 12.21 -10.05 -4.21
C ASP A 342 13.70 -9.85 -4.47
N PHE A 343 14.09 -8.59 -4.73
CA PHE A 343 15.50 -8.24 -4.91
C PHE A 343 16.29 -8.34 -3.59
N LEU A 344 15.71 -7.86 -2.50
CA LEU A 344 16.32 -7.97 -1.16
C LEU A 344 16.43 -9.43 -0.74
N TYR A 345 15.39 -10.23 -0.96
CA TYR A 345 15.39 -11.64 -0.63
C TYR A 345 16.50 -12.41 -1.38
N SER A 346 16.68 -12.14 -2.66
CA SER A 346 17.77 -12.76 -3.45
C SER A 346 19.18 -12.39 -2.98
N ARG A 347 19.32 -11.30 -2.21
CA ARG A 347 20.61 -10.89 -1.59
C ARG A 347 20.77 -11.37 -0.16
N LEU A 348 19.68 -11.50 0.59
CA LEU A 348 19.70 -11.92 2.00
C LEU A 348 19.85 -13.43 2.15
N ASP A 349 19.25 -14.22 1.24
CA ASP A 349 19.36 -15.68 1.24
C ASP A 349 20.09 -16.18 -0.01
N PRO A 350 21.42 -16.46 0.10
CA PRO A 350 22.21 -16.98 -1.03
C PRO A 350 21.81 -18.41 -1.45
N ARG A 351 21.02 -19.13 -0.65
CA ARG A 351 20.58 -20.51 -0.97
C ARG A 351 19.61 -20.53 -2.14
N ILE A 352 18.86 -19.45 -2.37
CA ILE A 352 17.87 -19.34 -3.47
C ILE A 352 18.55 -19.15 -4.83
N ARG A 353 19.80 -18.71 -4.89
CA ARG A 353 20.56 -18.61 -6.14
C ARG A 353 20.89 -19.97 -6.75
N ILE A 354 20.86 -21.03 -5.99
CA ILE A 354 21.30 -22.39 -6.40
C ILE A 354 20.13 -23.17 -7.05
N THR A 355 18.88 -22.87 -6.70
CA THR A 355 17.68 -23.57 -7.20
C THR A 355 17.04 -22.95 -8.45
N GLY A 356 17.55 -21.86 -8.96
CA GLY A 356 17.07 -21.19 -10.18
C GLY A 356 17.77 -21.61 -11.48
N GLY A 357 18.52 -22.68 -11.47
CA GLY A 357 19.34 -23.19 -12.58
C GLY A 357 19.02 -24.64 -13.00
N GLU A 358 17.80 -25.14 -12.75
CA GLU A 358 17.28 -26.36 -13.38
C GLU A 358 16.04 -26.03 -14.23
#